data_d9ea2a4dd0541a355197b12196c692e2
#
_entry.id   d9ea2a4dd0541a355197b12196c692e2
#
_cell.length_a   1.000
_cell.length_b   1.000
_cell.length_c   1.000
_cell.angle_alpha   90.00
_cell.angle_beta   90.00
_cell.angle_gamma   90.00
#
_symmetry.space_group_name_H-M   'P 1'
#
loop_
_entity.id
_entity.type
_entity.pdbx_description
1 polymer ?
#
loop_
_entity_poly.entity_id
_entity_poly.type
_entity_poly.pdbx_seq_one_letter_code
_entity_poly.pdbx_strand_id
1 'polypeptide(L)'
;VGIKELSEEDIALIFQTADNFKSVLNRSIKKVPSLRDITIANLFFENSTRTRLSFELAEKRLSADVVNFSAASSSVRKGETLIDTVNNILAMKVDLVVMRHPNPGAAKFLSEHVDSKIVNAGDGAHEHPTQALLDAYSIREKLGDVSGKKVVIVGDISHSRVALSNIFCLQKLGAEVMVCGPTTLIPKYIHELDVKVEHDLRKALEWCDVANMLRIQLERMDVNYFPSLREYTMLFGLDKEFLNSLSKKIVVMHPGPINRGVEITSDVADSDQAIILDQVENGVAVRMAVLYLLAEKIKRED
;
A
#
# COMPACT_ATOMS: atom_id res chain seq x y z
N VAL A 1 -7.88 -1.18 -10.44
CA VAL A 1 -7.73 0.12 -9.75
C VAL A 1 -8.01 0.02 -8.25
N GLY A 2 -8.75 -1.00 -7.76
CA GLY A 2 -9.04 -1.26 -6.35
C GLY A 2 -8.85 -2.73 -5.98
N ILE A 3 -8.71 -3.03 -4.68
CA ILE A 3 -8.66 -4.41 -4.16
C ILE A 3 -10.04 -5.08 -4.26
N LYS A 4 -11.10 -4.32 -4.12
CA LYS A 4 -12.48 -4.85 -4.22
C LYS A 4 -12.75 -5.55 -5.55
N GLU A 5 -12.10 -5.10 -6.61
CA GLU A 5 -12.29 -5.57 -7.99
C GLU A 5 -11.46 -6.82 -8.31
N LEU A 6 -10.45 -7.15 -7.49
CA LEU A 6 -9.63 -8.34 -7.68
C LEU A 6 -10.31 -9.58 -7.08
N SER A 7 -10.26 -10.70 -7.79
CA SER A 7 -10.61 -12.00 -7.23
C SER A 7 -9.44 -12.60 -6.41
N GLU A 8 -9.70 -13.68 -5.69
CA GLU A 8 -8.63 -14.44 -4.99
C GLU A 8 -7.62 -15.00 -5.99
N GLU A 9 -8.10 -15.46 -7.14
CA GLU A 9 -7.27 -15.99 -8.23
C GLU A 9 -6.37 -14.91 -8.83
N ASP A 10 -6.88 -13.67 -8.99
CA ASP A 10 -6.07 -12.53 -9.44
C ASP A 10 -4.94 -12.24 -8.45
N ILE A 11 -5.25 -12.24 -7.15
CA ILE A 11 -4.25 -12.01 -6.09
C ILE A 11 -3.21 -13.15 -6.08
N ALA A 12 -3.66 -14.40 -6.21
CA ALA A 12 -2.77 -15.56 -6.28
C ALA A 12 -1.83 -15.47 -7.51
N LEU A 13 -2.35 -15.08 -8.67
CA LEU A 13 -1.56 -14.87 -9.88
C LEU A 13 -0.53 -13.75 -9.70
N ILE A 14 -0.91 -12.63 -9.07
CA ILE A 14 0.01 -11.53 -8.75
C ILE A 14 1.11 -12.04 -7.82
N PHE A 15 0.79 -12.82 -6.81
CA PHE A 15 1.77 -13.35 -5.85
C PHE A 15 2.73 -14.34 -6.51
N GLN A 16 2.23 -15.28 -7.32
CA GLN A 16 3.06 -16.20 -8.08
C GLN A 16 4.01 -15.47 -9.04
N THR A 17 3.51 -14.44 -9.70
CA THR A 17 4.32 -13.59 -10.59
C THR A 17 5.36 -12.79 -9.80
N ALA A 18 5.01 -12.31 -8.61
CA ALA A 18 5.93 -11.60 -7.72
C ALA A 18 7.05 -12.52 -7.19
N ASP A 19 6.78 -13.80 -6.91
CA ASP A 19 7.79 -14.79 -6.53
C ASP A 19 8.88 -14.92 -7.62
N ASN A 20 8.47 -14.96 -8.89
CA ASN A 20 9.39 -15.00 -10.01
C ASN A 20 10.24 -13.72 -10.08
N PHE A 21 9.64 -12.54 -9.93
CA PHE A 21 10.38 -11.27 -9.94
C PHE A 21 11.25 -11.08 -8.71
N LYS A 22 10.85 -11.56 -7.54
CA LYS A 22 11.69 -11.53 -6.34
C LYS A 22 12.97 -12.32 -6.57
N SER A 23 12.89 -13.48 -7.23
CA SER A 23 14.08 -14.23 -7.63
C SER A 23 15.01 -13.44 -8.56
N VAL A 24 14.46 -12.60 -9.45
CA VAL A 24 15.24 -11.71 -10.32
C VAL A 24 15.94 -10.61 -9.54
N LEU A 25 15.29 -10.03 -8.52
CA LEU A 25 15.89 -8.97 -7.69
C LEU A 25 17.13 -9.45 -6.93
N ASN A 26 17.23 -10.75 -6.68
CA ASN A 26 18.38 -11.37 -5.99
C ASN A 26 19.54 -11.78 -6.93
N ARG A 27 19.39 -11.58 -8.25
CA ARG A 27 20.46 -11.90 -9.22
C ARG A 27 21.47 -10.75 -9.35
N SER A 28 22.63 -11.04 -9.92
CA SER A 28 23.61 -10.00 -10.30
C SER A 28 23.03 -9.04 -11.35
N ILE A 29 22.33 -9.58 -12.36
CA ILE A 29 21.58 -8.79 -13.36
C ILE A 29 20.11 -8.76 -12.91
N LYS A 30 19.70 -7.61 -12.36
CA LYS A 30 18.37 -7.40 -11.79
C LYS A 30 17.39 -6.80 -12.80
N LYS A 31 17.58 -7.01 -14.10
CA LYS A 31 16.79 -6.44 -15.18
C LYS A 31 16.34 -7.54 -16.15
N VAL A 32 15.07 -7.47 -16.55
CA VAL A 32 14.47 -8.39 -17.53
C VAL A 32 13.79 -7.60 -18.64
N PRO A 33 13.79 -8.07 -19.91
CA PRO A 33 13.24 -7.31 -21.05
C PRO A 33 11.72 -7.49 -21.22
N SER A 34 10.98 -7.74 -20.12
CA SER A 34 9.57 -8.11 -20.20
C SER A 34 8.66 -6.99 -20.71
N LEU A 35 9.02 -5.73 -20.44
CA LEU A 35 8.27 -4.55 -20.86
C LEU A 35 9.10 -3.65 -21.80
N ARG A 36 10.00 -4.25 -22.60
CA ARG A 36 10.68 -3.48 -23.67
C ARG A 36 9.60 -2.94 -24.62
N ASP A 37 9.78 -1.70 -25.06
CA ASP A 37 8.90 -0.97 -25.98
C ASP A 37 7.52 -0.61 -25.36
N ILE A 38 7.33 -0.77 -24.04
CA ILE A 38 6.18 -0.28 -23.27
C ILE A 38 6.57 1.00 -22.55
N THR A 39 5.80 2.05 -22.76
CA THR A 39 5.98 3.35 -22.11
C THR A 39 5.00 3.50 -20.96
N ILE A 40 5.51 3.78 -19.75
CA ILE A 40 4.70 3.96 -18.54
C ILE A 40 4.83 5.40 -18.04
N ALA A 41 3.70 6.07 -17.81
CA ALA A 41 3.67 7.40 -17.22
C ALA A 41 3.34 7.35 -15.73
N ASN A 42 4.22 7.89 -14.90
CA ASN A 42 4.01 8.08 -13.47
C ASN A 42 3.40 9.46 -13.19
N LEU A 43 2.11 9.51 -12.89
CA LEU A 43 1.34 10.73 -12.65
C LEU A 43 1.09 10.92 -11.15
N PHE A 44 1.97 11.62 -10.47
CA PHE A 44 1.90 11.87 -9.03
C PHE A 44 1.41 13.28 -8.74
N PHE A 45 0.12 13.41 -8.40
CA PHE A 45 -0.55 14.67 -8.03
C PHE A 45 -0.41 15.01 -6.53
N GLU A 46 0.07 14.07 -5.72
CA GLU A 46 0.48 14.31 -4.34
C GLU A 46 1.90 13.80 -4.08
N ASN A 47 2.57 14.36 -3.08
CA ASN A 47 3.93 13.98 -2.74
C ASN A 47 4.02 12.55 -2.23
N SER A 48 4.89 11.75 -2.85
CA SER A 48 5.20 10.40 -2.40
C SER A 48 6.55 9.94 -2.94
N THR A 49 7.59 10.08 -2.16
CA THR A 49 8.94 9.68 -2.57
C THR A 49 9.06 8.18 -2.72
N ARG A 50 8.68 7.41 -1.69
CA ARG A 50 8.84 5.95 -1.69
C ARG A 50 8.01 5.23 -2.75
N THR A 51 6.71 5.56 -2.85
CA THR A 51 5.83 4.89 -3.81
C THR A 51 6.30 5.17 -5.23
N ARG A 52 6.64 6.43 -5.54
CA ARG A 52 7.18 6.80 -6.86
C ARG A 52 8.48 6.05 -7.17
N LEU A 53 9.47 6.08 -6.27
CA LEU A 53 10.72 5.37 -6.46
C LEU A 53 10.54 3.87 -6.63
N SER A 54 9.62 3.26 -5.88
CA SER A 54 9.35 1.84 -5.97
C SER A 54 8.71 1.45 -7.31
N PHE A 55 7.76 2.25 -7.84
CA PHE A 55 7.22 2.05 -9.19
C PHE A 55 8.29 2.27 -10.25
N GLU A 56 9.00 3.40 -10.21
CA GLU A 56 10.06 3.70 -11.16
C GLU A 56 11.15 2.61 -11.19
N LEU A 57 11.49 2.06 -10.04
CA LEU A 57 12.44 0.95 -9.96
C LEU A 57 11.85 -0.33 -10.59
N ALA A 58 10.59 -0.67 -10.30
CA ALA A 58 9.90 -1.82 -10.87
C ALA A 58 9.85 -1.73 -12.41
N GLU A 59 9.47 -0.59 -12.94
CA GLU A 59 9.43 -0.28 -14.38
C GLU A 59 10.79 -0.46 -15.05
N LYS A 60 11.83 0.14 -14.48
CA LYS A 60 13.21 0.02 -14.96
C LYS A 60 13.74 -1.41 -14.89
N ARG A 61 13.35 -2.19 -13.86
CA ARG A 61 13.70 -3.62 -13.77
C ARG A 61 13.02 -4.46 -14.87
N LEU A 62 11.84 -4.06 -15.31
CA LEU A 62 11.12 -4.70 -16.41
C LEU A 62 11.56 -4.20 -17.80
N SER A 63 12.47 -3.23 -17.89
CA SER A 63 12.93 -2.56 -19.12
C SER A 63 11.87 -1.69 -19.80
N ALA A 64 10.89 -1.17 -19.08
CA ALA A 64 9.95 -0.20 -19.60
C ALA A 64 10.60 1.19 -19.76
N ASP A 65 10.09 1.97 -20.73
CA ASP A 65 10.36 3.40 -20.82
C ASP A 65 9.51 4.16 -19.82
N VAL A 66 10.13 5.05 -19.04
CA VAL A 66 9.49 5.70 -17.91
C VAL A 66 9.40 7.20 -18.10
N VAL A 67 8.19 7.73 -18.05
CA VAL A 67 7.92 9.17 -18.05
C VAL A 67 7.38 9.60 -16.69
N ASN A 68 8.06 10.52 -16.03
CA ASN A 68 7.64 11.03 -14.74
C ASN A 68 7.00 12.43 -14.87
N PHE A 69 5.79 12.56 -14.36
CA PHE A 69 5.06 13.81 -14.26
C PHE A 69 4.92 14.24 -12.80
N SER A 70 5.12 15.51 -12.53
CA SER A 70 4.91 16.11 -11.21
C SER A 70 3.97 17.32 -11.33
N ALA A 71 2.86 17.26 -10.59
CA ALA A 71 1.87 18.34 -10.57
C ALA A 71 2.45 19.68 -10.07
N ALA A 72 3.50 19.66 -9.25
CA ALA A 72 4.15 20.88 -8.72
C ALA A 72 4.75 21.79 -9.81
N SER A 73 5.12 21.22 -10.97
CA SER A 73 5.73 21.91 -12.10
C SER A 73 4.83 22.00 -13.36
N SER A 74 3.55 21.66 -13.26
CA SER A 74 2.70 21.34 -14.39
C SER A 74 1.62 22.40 -14.69
N SER A 75 1.06 22.31 -15.92
CA SER A 75 -0.07 23.09 -16.44
C SER A 75 -1.39 22.89 -15.69
N VAL A 76 -1.52 21.88 -14.81
CA VAL A 76 -2.66 21.70 -13.89
C VAL A 76 -2.94 22.98 -13.09
N ARG A 77 -1.91 23.76 -12.76
CA ARG A 77 -2.05 25.10 -12.16
C ARG A 77 -2.74 26.14 -13.07
N LYS A 78 -2.88 25.85 -14.37
CA LYS A 78 -3.52 26.72 -15.35
C LYS A 78 -5.00 26.43 -15.58
N GLY A 79 -5.61 25.52 -14.78
CA GLY A 79 -7.02 25.16 -14.87
C GLY A 79 -7.32 23.99 -15.83
N GLU A 80 -6.31 23.24 -16.28
CA GLU A 80 -6.49 22.03 -17.08
C GLU A 80 -7.17 20.92 -16.24
N THR A 81 -8.14 20.21 -16.83
CA THR A 81 -8.81 19.10 -16.12
C THR A 81 -7.89 17.88 -16.03
N LEU A 82 -8.21 16.95 -15.10
CA LEU A 82 -7.47 15.68 -14.97
C LEU A 82 -7.51 14.88 -16.28
N ILE A 83 -8.69 14.81 -16.92
CA ILE A 83 -8.88 14.07 -18.18
C ILE A 83 -8.03 14.70 -19.29
N ASP A 84 -8.06 16.02 -19.44
CA ASP A 84 -7.27 16.70 -20.49
C ASP A 84 -5.79 16.48 -20.29
N THR A 85 -5.30 16.59 -19.05
CA THR A 85 -3.89 16.33 -18.72
C THR A 85 -3.49 14.91 -19.11
N VAL A 86 -4.32 13.92 -18.78
CA VAL A 86 -4.00 12.52 -19.08
C VAL A 86 -4.13 12.23 -20.58
N ASN A 87 -5.15 12.73 -21.26
CA ASN A 87 -5.30 12.56 -22.71
C ASN A 87 -4.11 13.17 -23.49
N ASN A 88 -3.61 14.33 -23.06
CA ASN A 88 -2.40 14.92 -23.66
C ASN A 88 -1.17 14.00 -23.49
N ILE A 89 -1.05 13.32 -22.34
CA ILE A 89 0.05 12.38 -22.08
C ILE A 89 -0.14 11.11 -22.92
N LEU A 90 -1.36 10.56 -23.00
CA LEU A 90 -1.67 9.37 -23.80
C LEU A 90 -1.48 9.61 -25.30
N ALA A 91 -1.73 10.83 -25.78
CA ALA A 91 -1.46 11.23 -27.18
C ALA A 91 0.03 11.10 -27.56
N MET A 92 0.95 11.09 -26.59
CA MET A 92 2.37 10.83 -26.78
C MET A 92 2.72 9.34 -26.87
N LYS A 93 1.71 8.46 -27.03
CA LYS A 93 1.86 6.99 -27.11
C LYS A 93 2.36 6.36 -25.81
N VAL A 94 1.78 6.78 -24.69
CA VAL A 94 1.96 6.12 -23.41
C VAL A 94 0.96 4.95 -23.31
N ASP A 95 1.44 3.77 -22.93
CA ASP A 95 0.67 2.53 -22.90
C ASP A 95 -0.01 2.28 -21.55
N LEU A 96 0.61 2.72 -20.45
CA LEU A 96 0.12 2.48 -19.10
C LEU A 96 0.36 3.68 -18.20
N VAL A 97 -0.60 3.96 -17.32
CA VAL A 97 -0.52 5.08 -16.37
C VAL A 97 -0.50 4.55 -14.93
N VAL A 98 0.50 4.96 -14.16
CA VAL A 98 0.54 4.81 -12.70
C VAL A 98 0.13 6.13 -12.08
N MET A 99 -1.01 6.18 -11.39
CA MET A 99 -1.54 7.42 -10.86
C MET A 99 -1.62 7.42 -9.34
N ARG A 100 -1.20 8.55 -8.74
CA ARG A 100 -1.43 8.86 -7.34
C ARG A 100 -2.11 10.22 -7.22
N HIS A 101 -3.25 10.28 -6.50
CA HIS A 101 -4.07 11.48 -6.45
C HIS A 101 -4.58 11.77 -5.02
N PRO A 102 -4.73 13.06 -4.61
CA PRO A 102 -5.27 13.40 -3.29
C PRO A 102 -6.78 13.09 -3.16
N ASN A 103 -7.54 13.08 -4.25
CA ASN A 103 -8.98 12.85 -4.22
C ASN A 103 -9.30 11.35 -4.32
N PRO A 104 -10.18 10.83 -3.41
CA PRO A 104 -10.70 9.47 -3.49
C PRO A 104 -11.43 9.21 -4.81
N GLY A 105 -11.28 8.01 -5.38
CA GLY A 105 -11.95 7.59 -6.61
C GLY A 105 -11.34 8.13 -7.91
N ALA A 106 -10.33 8.99 -7.85
CA ALA A 106 -9.73 9.59 -9.05
C ALA A 106 -9.13 8.55 -10.02
N ALA A 107 -8.52 7.49 -9.52
CA ALA A 107 -7.98 6.42 -10.36
C ALA A 107 -9.10 5.63 -11.07
N LYS A 108 -10.19 5.34 -10.38
CA LYS A 108 -11.36 4.68 -10.95
C LYS A 108 -12.02 5.57 -12.00
N PHE A 109 -12.30 6.82 -11.65
CA PHE A 109 -12.85 7.80 -12.59
C PHE A 109 -12.03 7.87 -13.87
N LEU A 110 -10.70 7.95 -13.76
CA LEU A 110 -9.83 8.00 -14.93
C LEU A 110 -9.92 6.72 -15.77
N SER A 111 -9.93 5.55 -15.14
CA SER A 111 -10.00 4.25 -15.84
C SER A 111 -11.31 4.04 -16.62
N GLU A 112 -12.35 4.80 -16.29
CA GLU A 112 -13.65 4.78 -16.98
C GLU A 112 -13.75 5.80 -18.13
N HIS A 113 -12.78 6.73 -18.24
CA HIS A 113 -12.85 7.86 -19.17
C HIS A 113 -11.68 7.95 -20.16
N VAL A 114 -10.65 7.11 -20.00
CA VAL A 114 -9.52 7.10 -20.93
C VAL A 114 -9.24 5.68 -21.42
N ASP A 115 -8.76 5.59 -22.64
CA ASP A 115 -8.38 4.32 -23.27
C ASP A 115 -6.93 3.96 -22.90
N SER A 116 -6.72 3.60 -21.63
CA SER A 116 -5.42 3.13 -21.12
C SER A 116 -5.60 2.35 -19.83
N LYS A 117 -4.67 1.48 -19.53
CA LYS A 117 -4.66 0.74 -18.26
C LYS A 117 -4.14 1.65 -17.14
N ILE A 118 -4.93 1.81 -16.08
CA ILE A 118 -4.60 2.68 -14.93
C ILE A 118 -4.23 1.83 -13.72
N VAL A 119 -3.08 2.13 -13.11
CA VAL A 119 -2.64 1.57 -11.82
C VAL A 119 -2.83 2.61 -10.73
N ASN A 120 -3.62 2.29 -9.72
CA ASN A 120 -3.80 3.13 -8.55
C ASN A 120 -2.61 3.01 -7.58
N ALA A 121 -1.79 4.05 -7.50
CA ALA A 121 -0.68 4.18 -6.56
C ALA A 121 -1.07 4.90 -5.24
N GLY A 122 -2.37 5.01 -4.99
CA GLY A 122 -2.99 5.60 -3.82
C GLY A 122 -3.84 6.83 -4.13
N ASP A 123 -5.13 6.81 -3.77
CA ASP A 123 -6.09 7.88 -4.00
C ASP A 123 -6.80 8.31 -2.70
N GLY A 124 -6.54 9.53 -2.25
CA GLY A 124 -7.14 10.13 -1.06
C GLY A 124 -7.00 9.26 0.18
N ALA A 125 -8.09 9.06 0.93
CA ALA A 125 -8.23 8.09 2.01
C ALA A 125 -8.94 6.80 1.56
N HIS A 126 -9.05 6.55 0.24
CA HIS A 126 -9.83 5.46 -0.33
C HIS A 126 -9.02 4.15 -0.43
N GLU A 127 -8.12 4.02 -1.42
CA GLU A 127 -7.35 2.78 -1.59
C GLU A 127 -5.87 3.02 -1.93
N HIS A 128 -5.05 2.03 -1.58
CA HIS A 128 -3.68 1.86 -2.06
C HIS A 128 -3.43 0.37 -2.38
N PRO A 129 -3.97 -0.14 -3.49
CA PRO A 129 -4.05 -1.58 -3.77
C PRO A 129 -2.70 -2.28 -3.72
N THR A 130 -1.66 -1.70 -4.34
CA THR A 130 -0.33 -2.31 -4.34
C THR A 130 0.34 -2.32 -2.96
N GLN A 131 -0.10 -1.48 -2.01
CA GLN A 131 0.36 -1.55 -0.64
C GLN A 131 -0.28 -2.73 0.08
N ALA A 132 -1.59 -2.94 -0.05
CA ALA A 132 -2.25 -4.09 0.55
C ALA A 132 -1.73 -5.42 -0.02
N LEU A 133 -1.48 -5.48 -1.33
CA LEU A 133 -0.89 -6.65 -1.96
C LEU A 133 0.52 -6.95 -1.42
N LEU A 134 1.39 -5.95 -1.30
CA LEU A 134 2.74 -6.19 -0.75
C LEU A 134 2.72 -6.52 0.74
N ASP A 135 1.77 -5.97 1.51
CA ASP A 135 1.58 -6.28 2.92
C ASP A 135 1.15 -7.75 3.08
N ALA A 136 0.12 -8.18 2.36
CA ALA A 136 -0.35 -9.57 2.36
C ALA A 136 0.72 -10.55 1.82
N TYR A 137 1.45 -10.15 0.77
CA TYR A 137 2.59 -10.92 0.25
C TYR A 137 3.68 -11.11 1.32
N SER A 138 4.00 -10.06 2.08
CA SER A 138 5.00 -10.11 3.16
C SER A 138 4.57 -10.99 4.32
N ILE A 139 3.26 -10.99 4.66
CA ILE A 139 2.68 -11.91 5.64
C ILE A 139 2.82 -13.36 5.16
N ARG A 140 2.44 -13.65 3.90
CA ARG A 140 2.59 -14.98 3.30
C ARG A 140 4.05 -15.44 3.35
N GLU A 141 4.98 -14.61 2.99
CA GLU A 141 6.41 -14.93 3.00
C GLU A 141 6.92 -15.26 4.41
N LYS A 142 6.48 -14.50 5.42
CA LYS A 142 6.95 -14.66 6.81
C LYS A 142 6.28 -15.81 7.53
N LEU A 143 4.98 -16.06 7.28
CA LEU A 143 4.15 -17.00 8.05
C LEU A 143 3.64 -18.20 7.23
N GLY A 144 4.02 -18.31 5.94
CA GLY A 144 3.65 -19.40 5.03
C GLY A 144 2.31 -19.19 4.34
N ASP A 145 1.31 -18.67 5.02
CA ASP A 145 -0.01 -18.35 4.46
C ASP A 145 -0.61 -17.12 5.14
N VAL A 146 -1.60 -16.52 4.48
CA VAL A 146 -2.42 -15.42 5.01
C VAL A 146 -3.72 -15.97 5.62
N SER A 147 -4.24 -17.05 5.05
CA SER A 147 -5.49 -17.66 5.50
C SER A 147 -5.42 -18.10 6.97
N GLY A 148 -6.47 -17.78 7.71
CA GLY A 148 -6.58 -18.08 9.14
C GLY A 148 -5.66 -17.26 10.06
N LYS A 149 -4.83 -16.34 9.52
CA LYS A 149 -4.02 -15.44 10.35
C LYS A 149 -4.85 -14.33 10.95
N LYS A 150 -4.49 -13.92 12.15
CA LYS A 150 -5.10 -12.82 12.88
C LYS A 150 -4.25 -11.57 12.69
N VAL A 151 -4.79 -10.59 11.97
CA VAL A 151 -4.08 -9.35 11.65
C VAL A 151 -4.77 -8.18 12.33
N VAL A 152 -4.03 -7.43 13.15
CA VAL A 152 -4.51 -6.17 13.70
C VAL A 152 -3.89 -4.99 12.95
N ILE A 153 -4.72 -4.03 12.58
CA ILE A 153 -4.33 -2.74 11.99
C ILE A 153 -4.50 -1.69 13.09
N VAL A 154 -3.37 -1.08 13.49
CA VAL A 154 -3.34 -0.19 14.65
C VAL A 154 -3.12 1.26 14.24
N GLY A 155 -3.93 2.18 14.75
CA GLY A 155 -3.70 3.62 14.65
C GLY A 155 -4.81 4.41 14.00
N ASP A 156 -4.46 5.28 13.03
CA ASP A 156 -5.41 6.14 12.32
C ASP A 156 -6.09 5.37 11.18
N ILE A 157 -7.22 4.76 11.47
CA ILE A 157 -7.99 3.99 10.50
C ILE A 157 -8.77 4.93 9.57
N SER A 158 -9.31 6.04 10.11
CA SER A 158 -10.20 6.96 9.39
C SER A 158 -9.54 7.66 8.20
N HIS A 159 -8.27 8.01 8.33
CA HIS A 159 -7.54 8.75 7.28
C HIS A 159 -6.57 7.87 6.48
N SER A 160 -6.56 6.56 6.75
CA SER A 160 -5.61 5.63 6.15
C SER A 160 -6.19 4.84 4.98
N ARG A 161 -5.82 5.21 3.76
CA ARG A 161 -6.06 4.39 2.57
C ARG A 161 -5.45 2.98 2.66
N VAL A 162 -4.38 2.84 3.46
CA VAL A 162 -3.70 1.56 3.67
C VAL A 162 -4.56 0.64 4.53
N ALA A 163 -5.21 1.17 5.58
CA ALA A 163 -6.11 0.39 6.43
C ALA A 163 -7.23 -0.24 5.60
N LEU A 164 -7.93 0.56 4.80
CA LEU A 164 -9.07 0.10 4.02
C LEU A 164 -8.68 -0.97 2.98
N SER A 165 -7.62 -0.72 2.22
CA SER A 165 -7.13 -1.70 1.25
C SER A 165 -6.64 -3.00 1.90
N ASN A 166 -5.99 -2.92 3.08
CA ASN A 166 -5.58 -4.11 3.82
C ASN A 166 -6.79 -4.89 4.34
N ILE A 167 -7.83 -4.24 4.85
CA ILE A 167 -9.06 -4.92 5.28
C ILE A 167 -9.61 -5.76 4.12
N PHE A 168 -9.81 -5.16 2.94
CA PHE A 168 -10.34 -5.88 1.78
C PHE A 168 -9.43 -7.01 1.31
N CYS A 169 -8.12 -6.77 1.24
CA CYS A 169 -7.17 -7.77 0.75
C CYS A 169 -7.07 -8.96 1.70
N LEU A 170 -6.91 -8.71 2.99
CA LEU A 170 -6.71 -9.74 4.00
C LEU A 170 -7.96 -10.59 4.19
N GLN A 171 -9.17 -9.98 4.19
CA GLN A 171 -10.42 -10.73 4.26
C GLN A 171 -10.62 -11.64 3.05
N LYS A 172 -10.32 -11.16 1.82
CA LYS A 172 -10.36 -11.99 0.61
C LYS A 172 -9.41 -13.19 0.70
N LEU A 173 -8.29 -13.05 1.37
CA LEU A 173 -7.31 -14.11 1.59
C LEU A 173 -7.60 -14.96 2.83
N GLY A 174 -8.78 -14.82 3.46
CA GLY A 174 -9.22 -15.62 4.58
C GLY A 174 -8.58 -15.30 5.93
N ALA A 175 -7.98 -14.11 6.09
CA ALA A 175 -7.49 -13.65 7.39
C ALA A 175 -8.61 -13.08 8.26
N GLU A 176 -8.47 -13.22 9.58
CA GLU A 176 -9.29 -12.48 10.53
C GLU A 176 -8.68 -11.09 10.76
N VAL A 177 -9.47 -10.03 10.54
CA VAL A 177 -8.99 -8.65 10.66
C VAL A 177 -9.60 -7.96 11.87
N MET A 178 -8.75 -7.25 12.61
CA MET A 178 -9.12 -6.37 13.71
C MET A 178 -8.54 -4.98 13.45
N VAL A 179 -9.28 -3.94 13.82
CA VAL A 179 -8.76 -2.56 13.89
C VAL A 179 -8.62 -2.14 15.34
N CYS A 180 -7.53 -1.43 15.66
CA CYS A 180 -7.28 -0.95 17.01
C CYS A 180 -6.82 0.50 16.98
N GLY A 181 -7.40 1.34 17.83
CA GLY A 181 -7.01 2.75 17.92
C GLY A 181 -7.97 3.57 18.79
N PRO A 182 -7.70 4.88 18.93
CA PRO A 182 -8.61 5.81 19.58
C PRO A 182 -9.99 5.79 18.90
N THR A 183 -11.06 5.87 19.67
CA THR A 183 -12.44 5.88 19.15
C THR A 183 -12.65 6.96 18.08
N THR A 184 -11.98 8.10 18.22
CA THR A 184 -12.03 9.23 17.28
C THR A 184 -11.35 8.98 15.95
N LEU A 185 -10.45 7.98 15.87
CA LEU A 185 -9.70 7.58 14.66
C LEU A 185 -10.24 6.29 14.03
N ILE A 186 -11.33 5.74 14.55
CA ILE A 186 -12.02 4.59 13.97
C ILE A 186 -13.32 5.08 13.31
N PRO A 187 -13.55 4.80 12.00
CA PRO A 187 -14.78 5.19 11.33
C PRO A 187 -16.02 4.63 12.02
N LYS A 188 -17.07 5.46 12.16
CA LYS A 188 -18.31 5.10 12.87
C LYS A 188 -18.96 3.80 12.35
N TYR A 189 -18.88 3.56 11.06
CA TYR A 189 -19.51 2.42 10.38
C TYR A 189 -18.51 1.32 10.00
N ILE A 190 -17.35 1.27 10.62
CA ILE A 190 -16.30 0.29 10.30
C ILE A 190 -16.77 -1.17 10.47
N HIS A 191 -17.74 -1.41 11.33
CA HIS A 191 -18.34 -2.72 11.58
C HIS A 191 -19.07 -3.28 10.33
N GLU A 192 -19.50 -2.42 9.40
CA GLU A 192 -20.09 -2.86 8.12
C GLU A 192 -19.07 -3.58 7.22
N LEU A 193 -17.78 -3.48 7.52
CA LEU A 193 -16.70 -4.19 6.84
C LEU A 193 -16.37 -5.55 7.47
N ASP A 194 -17.19 -6.02 8.42
CA ASP A 194 -16.98 -7.30 9.13
C ASP A 194 -15.59 -7.40 9.79
N VAL A 195 -15.16 -6.33 10.45
CA VAL A 195 -13.91 -6.27 11.21
C VAL A 195 -14.18 -6.16 12.71
N LYS A 196 -13.34 -6.80 13.51
CA LYS A 196 -13.33 -6.61 14.96
C LYS A 196 -12.77 -5.24 15.31
N VAL A 197 -13.31 -4.60 16.34
CA VAL A 197 -12.83 -3.32 16.86
C VAL A 197 -12.35 -3.49 18.29
N GLU A 198 -11.16 -3.00 18.58
CA GLU A 198 -10.59 -2.99 19.93
C GLU A 198 -9.97 -1.60 20.21
N HIS A 199 -10.05 -1.14 21.45
CA HIS A 199 -9.50 0.14 21.89
C HIS A 199 -8.34 -0.04 22.90
N ASP A 200 -8.07 -1.29 23.30
CA ASP A 200 -6.97 -1.66 24.17
C ASP A 200 -5.87 -2.35 23.32
N LEU A 201 -4.73 -1.67 23.18
CA LEU A 201 -3.63 -2.18 22.38
C LEU A 201 -3.12 -3.54 22.87
N ARG A 202 -3.05 -3.75 24.20
CA ARG A 202 -2.59 -5.03 24.75
C ARG A 202 -3.49 -6.18 24.34
N LYS A 203 -4.80 -6.03 24.45
CA LYS A 203 -5.75 -7.08 24.02
C LYS A 203 -5.64 -7.35 22.53
N ALA A 204 -5.48 -6.31 21.72
CA ALA A 204 -5.33 -6.44 20.29
C ALA A 204 -4.04 -7.20 19.92
N LEU A 205 -2.91 -6.89 20.56
CA LEU A 205 -1.62 -7.55 20.30
C LEU A 205 -1.57 -8.99 20.85
N GLU A 206 -2.18 -9.28 21.96
CA GLU A 206 -2.31 -10.65 22.47
C GLU A 206 -3.19 -11.54 21.56
N TRP A 207 -4.16 -10.95 20.87
CA TRP A 207 -5.01 -11.67 19.94
C TRP A 207 -4.33 -11.96 18.60
N CYS A 208 -3.51 -11.03 18.07
CA CYS A 208 -3.03 -11.06 16.69
C CYS A 208 -1.77 -11.93 16.49
N ASP A 209 -1.54 -12.36 15.26
CA ASP A 209 -0.29 -12.94 14.77
C ASP A 209 0.57 -11.87 14.09
N VAL A 210 -0.09 -10.86 13.51
CA VAL A 210 0.53 -9.75 12.79
C VAL A 210 -0.06 -8.43 13.26
N ALA A 211 0.79 -7.47 13.59
CA ALA A 211 0.42 -6.08 13.90
C ALA A 211 0.92 -5.15 12.79
N ASN A 212 0.00 -4.55 12.04
CA ASN A 212 0.32 -3.50 11.06
C ASN A 212 0.10 -2.14 11.72
N MET A 213 1.22 -1.53 12.16
CA MET A 213 1.22 -0.25 12.85
C MET A 213 1.15 0.89 11.83
N LEU A 214 0.05 1.65 11.83
CA LEU A 214 -0.13 2.75 10.90
C LEU A 214 0.56 4.02 11.39
N ARG A 215 1.06 4.79 10.43
CA ARG A 215 1.56 6.14 10.70
C ARG A 215 0.42 7.07 11.10
N ILE A 216 0.62 7.85 12.14
CA ILE A 216 -0.25 8.99 12.46
C ILE A 216 -0.01 10.11 11.44
N GLN A 217 -1.04 10.47 10.69
CA GLN A 217 -0.97 11.41 9.57
C GLN A 217 -1.42 12.81 10.00
N LEU A 218 -0.63 13.48 10.86
CA LEU A 218 -0.94 14.80 11.39
C LEU A 218 -1.26 15.83 10.29
N GLU A 219 -0.63 15.69 9.14
CA GLU A 219 -0.83 16.55 7.97
C GLU A 219 -2.20 16.41 7.29
N ARG A 220 -2.98 15.39 7.68
CA ARG A 220 -4.34 15.13 7.18
C ARG A 220 -5.42 15.41 8.22
N MET A 221 -5.03 15.80 9.41
CA MET A 221 -5.96 16.07 10.52
C MET A 221 -6.26 17.55 10.57
N ASP A 222 -7.50 17.92 10.21
CA ASP A 222 -7.98 19.31 10.30
C ASP A 222 -8.31 19.72 11.74
N VAL A 223 -8.47 18.74 12.64
CA VAL A 223 -8.77 18.92 14.07
C VAL A 223 -7.98 17.93 14.94
N ASN A 224 -7.89 18.21 16.22
CA ASN A 224 -7.24 17.30 17.18
C ASN A 224 -8.16 16.11 17.49
N TYR A 225 -7.85 14.94 16.95
CA TYR A 225 -8.57 13.68 17.20
C TYR A 225 -8.17 12.98 18.51
N PHE A 226 -7.09 13.43 19.13
CA PHE A 226 -6.61 12.97 20.44
C PHE A 226 -5.88 14.13 21.15
N PRO A 227 -5.81 14.12 22.50
CA PRO A 227 -5.33 15.27 23.27
C PRO A 227 -3.88 15.65 22.99
N SER A 228 -3.00 14.67 22.79
CA SER A 228 -1.58 14.89 22.46
C SER A 228 -0.93 13.66 21.85
N LEU A 229 0.16 13.87 21.08
CA LEU A 229 1.00 12.76 20.60
C LEU A 229 1.55 11.91 21.74
N ARG A 230 1.86 12.52 22.88
CA ARG A 230 2.35 11.80 24.07
C ARG A 230 1.30 10.81 24.58
N GLU A 231 0.04 11.22 24.66
CA GLU A 231 -1.05 10.35 25.09
C GLU A 231 -1.30 9.23 24.07
N TYR A 232 -1.28 9.56 22.77
CA TYR A 232 -1.35 8.54 21.74
C TYR A 232 -0.24 7.50 21.89
N THR A 233 1.01 7.93 22.04
CA THR A 233 2.17 7.05 22.23
C THR A 233 2.03 6.17 23.47
N MET A 234 1.54 6.72 24.58
CA MET A 234 1.33 5.96 25.82
C MET A 234 0.27 4.87 25.68
N LEU A 235 -0.78 5.10 24.88
CA LEU A 235 -1.92 4.20 24.74
C LEU A 235 -1.78 3.23 23.55
N PHE A 236 -1.16 3.67 22.45
CA PHE A 236 -1.11 2.95 21.17
C PHE A 236 0.29 2.82 20.57
N GLY A 237 1.31 3.34 21.22
CA GLY A 237 2.71 3.15 20.81
C GLY A 237 3.23 1.78 21.23
N LEU A 238 4.01 1.17 20.36
CA LEU A 238 4.65 -0.13 20.60
C LEU A 238 6.15 0.07 20.83
N ASP A 239 6.60 -0.17 22.05
CA ASP A 239 7.98 -0.23 22.43
C ASP A 239 8.45 -1.67 22.66
N LYS A 240 9.76 -1.86 22.86
CA LYS A 240 10.37 -3.18 23.01
C LYS A 240 9.99 -3.87 24.33
N GLU A 241 9.78 -3.11 25.39
CA GLU A 241 9.35 -3.65 26.69
C GLU A 241 7.94 -4.23 26.56
N PHE A 242 7.03 -3.47 25.93
CA PHE A 242 5.70 -3.94 25.65
C PHE A 242 5.70 -5.18 24.73
N LEU A 243 6.45 -5.13 23.62
CA LEU A 243 6.55 -6.25 22.69
C LEU A 243 7.07 -7.53 23.38
N ASN A 244 8.06 -7.41 24.24
CA ASN A 244 8.61 -8.54 25.00
C ASN A 244 7.70 -9.04 26.12
N SER A 245 6.74 -8.23 26.57
CA SER A 245 5.77 -8.59 27.63
C SER A 245 4.57 -9.40 27.10
N LEU A 246 4.43 -9.52 25.77
CA LEU A 246 3.38 -10.32 25.15
C LEU A 246 3.59 -11.81 25.40
N SER A 247 2.49 -12.55 25.54
CA SER A 247 2.52 -14.02 25.75
C SER A 247 3.06 -14.81 24.57
N LYS A 248 3.08 -14.18 23.36
CA LYS A 248 3.57 -14.78 22.11
C LYS A 248 4.36 -13.78 21.27
N LYS A 249 5.19 -14.30 20.39
CA LYS A 249 5.84 -13.48 19.35
C LYS A 249 4.85 -13.15 18.25
N ILE A 250 4.84 -11.89 17.83
CA ILE A 250 4.04 -11.39 16.71
C ILE A 250 4.94 -10.81 15.63
N VAL A 251 4.44 -10.72 14.40
CA VAL A 251 5.10 -10.02 13.31
C VAL A 251 4.67 -8.55 13.34
N VAL A 252 5.64 -7.63 13.29
CA VAL A 252 5.38 -6.19 13.27
C VAL A 252 5.62 -5.65 11.87
N MET A 253 4.62 -4.93 11.34
CA MET A 253 4.63 -4.30 10.02
C MET A 253 4.38 -2.79 10.15
N HIS A 254 4.82 -2.03 9.15
CA HIS A 254 4.54 -0.61 9.05
C HIS A 254 4.63 -0.14 7.59
N PRO A 255 3.59 0.51 7.00
CA PRO A 255 3.60 0.92 5.59
C PRO A 255 4.55 2.10 5.32
N GLY A 256 5.12 2.70 6.37
CA GLY A 256 6.03 3.84 6.33
C GLY A 256 5.41 5.15 5.80
N PRO A 257 6.08 6.30 6.03
CA PRO A 257 7.25 6.49 6.89
C PRO A 257 6.94 6.25 8.35
N ILE A 258 7.90 5.83 9.13
CA ILE A 258 7.76 5.66 10.57
C ILE A 258 7.98 7.00 11.27
N ASN A 259 7.09 7.39 12.18
CA ASN A 259 7.37 8.40 13.17
C ASN A 259 7.98 7.68 14.40
N ARG A 260 9.31 7.50 14.38
CA ARG A 260 10.01 6.77 15.45
C ARG A 260 9.75 7.40 16.81
N GLY A 261 9.34 6.60 17.79
CA GLY A 261 8.94 7.05 19.13
C GLY A 261 7.49 7.51 19.25
N VAL A 262 6.68 7.41 18.19
CA VAL A 262 5.23 7.68 18.23
C VAL A 262 4.46 6.36 18.14
N GLU A 263 4.31 5.80 16.95
CA GLU A 263 3.60 4.53 16.75
C GLU A 263 4.46 3.30 17.05
N ILE A 264 5.76 3.36 16.78
CA ILE A 264 6.74 2.34 17.16
C ILE A 264 8.07 2.98 17.54
N THR A 265 8.79 2.37 18.47
CA THR A 265 10.15 2.79 18.83
C THR A 265 11.19 2.27 17.83
N SER A 266 12.39 2.84 17.86
CA SER A 266 13.47 2.44 16.94
C SER A 266 13.90 0.99 17.13
N ASP A 267 13.98 0.53 18.36
CA ASP A 267 14.38 -0.83 18.75
C ASP A 267 13.31 -1.88 18.37
N VAL A 268 12.02 -1.51 18.27
CA VAL A 268 10.99 -2.35 17.68
C VAL A 268 11.13 -2.39 16.16
N ALA A 269 11.24 -1.22 15.53
CA ALA A 269 11.36 -1.12 14.06
C ALA A 269 12.56 -1.87 13.49
N ASP A 270 13.65 -1.95 14.27
CA ASP A 270 14.92 -2.60 13.90
C ASP A 270 15.05 -4.02 14.50
N SER A 271 13.97 -4.60 15.06
CA SER A 271 13.94 -5.94 15.67
C SER A 271 13.69 -7.06 14.66
N ASP A 272 14.00 -8.30 15.04
CA ASP A 272 13.75 -9.53 14.25
C ASP A 272 12.25 -9.82 14.02
N GLN A 273 11.36 -9.19 14.80
CA GLN A 273 9.92 -9.32 14.65
C GLN A 273 9.36 -8.32 13.62
N ALA A 274 10.12 -7.26 13.30
CA ALA A 274 9.72 -6.26 12.31
C ALA A 274 10.14 -6.67 10.90
N ILE A 275 9.19 -6.72 9.97
CA ILE A 275 9.43 -7.04 8.55
C ILE A 275 9.29 -5.82 7.64
N ILE A 276 9.59 -4.64 8.17
CA ILE A 276 9.36 -3.36 7.50
C ILE A 276 10.22 -3.21 6.24
N LEU A 277 11.48 -3.65 6.30
CA LEU A 277 12.37 -3.61 5.13
C LEU A 277 12.02 -4.70 4.11
N ASP A 278 11.53 -5.85 4.57
CA ASP A 278 10.99 -6.89 3.67
C ASP A 278 9.78 -6.36 2.90
N GLN A 279 8.88 -5.59 3.55
CA GLN A 279 7.77 -4.91 2.86
C GLN A 279 8.27 -3.97 1.75
N VAL A 280 9.38 -3.26 1.95
CA VAL A 280 9.95 -2.37 0.93
C VAL A 280 10.46 -3.17 -0.28
N GLU A 281 11.19 -4.24 -0.06
CA GLU A 281 11.69 -5.12 -1.12
C GLU A 281 10.54 -5.81 -1.85
N ASN A 282 9.61 -6.40 -1.12
CA ASN A 282 8.42 -7.06 -1.65
C ASN A 282 7.55 -6.10 -2.46
N GLY A 283 7.55 -4.82 -2.07
CA GLY A 283 6.88 -3.77 -2.80
C GLY A 283 7.38 -3.59 -4.23
N VAL A 284 8.67 -3.79 -4.48
CA VAL A 284 9.21 -3.74 -5.85
C VAL A 284 8.75 -4.97 -6.64
N ALA A 285 8.87 -6.18 -6.09
CA ALA A 285 8.46 -7.42 -6.75
C ALA A 285 6.96 -7.45 -7.10
N VAL A 286 6.10 -7.06 -6.15
CA VAL A 286 4.64 -6.98 -6.37
C VAL A 286 4.28 -5.94 -7.43
N ARG A 287 4.92 -4.77 -7.44
CA ARG A 287 4.70 -3.76 -8.48
C ARG A 287 5.19 -4.23 -9.84
N MET A 288 6.32 -4.94 -9.91
CA MET A 288 6.75 -5.59 -11.16
C MET A 288 5.70 -6.57 -11.66
N ALA A 289 5.11 -7.39 -10.78
CA ALA A 289 4.07 -8.35 -11.13
C ALA A 289 2.81 -7.66 -11.68
N VAL A 290 2.33 -6.63 -10.99
CA VAL A 290 1.13 -5.87 -11.41
C VAL A 290 1.35 -5.22 -12.78
N LEU A 291 2.49 -4.56 -12.98
CA LEU A 291 2.81 -3.90 -14.26
C LEU A 291 2.94 -4.91 -15.40
N TYR A 292 3.62 -6.03 -15.15
CA TYR A 292 3.79 -7.09 -16.12
C TYR A 292 2.46 -7.69 -16.57
N LEU A 293 1.60 -8.07 -15.63
CA LEU A 293 0.30 -8.68 -15.92
C LEU A 293 -0.65 -7.74 -16.67
N LEU A 294 -0.60 -6.44 -16.38
CA LEU A 294 -1.40 -5.45 -17.10
C LEU A 294 -0.87 -5.21 -18.51
N ALA A 295 0.44 -5.14 -18.69
CA ALA A 295 1.04 -4.96 -20.00
C ALA A 295 0.87 -6.18 -20.91
N GLU A 296 0.83 -7.42 -20.36
CA GLU A 296 0.50 -8.60 -21.16
C GLU A 296 -0.93 -8.56 -21.72
N LYS A 297 -1.87 -7.96 -20.99
CA LYS A 297 -3.24 -7.77 -21.50
C LYS A 297 -3.26 -6.78 -22.67
N ILE A 298 -2.45 -5.71 -22.63
CA ILE A 298 -2.31 -4.75 -23.74
C ILE A 298 -1.82 -5.46 -25.00
N LYS A 299 -0.72 -6.24 -24.90
CA LYS A 299 -0.13 -6.96 -26.02
C LYS A 299 -1.03 -8.04 -26.67
N ARG A 300 -2.09 -8.47 -25.99
CA ARG A 300 -3.06 -9.44 -26.51
C ARG A 300 -4.28 -8.77 -27.15
N GLU A 301 -4.51 -7.51 -26.85
CA GLU A 301 -5.60 -6.70 -27.40
C GLU A 301 -5.21 -6.06 -28.75
N ASP A 302 -3.90 -5.96 -29.05
CA ASP A 302 -3.30 -5.57 -30.35
C ASP A 302 -3.11 -6.81 -31.27
#